data_4d779e66d4683bf716ce55180fe24114
#
_entry.id   4d779e66d4683bf716ce55180fe24114
#
_cell.length_a   1.000
_cell.length_b   1.000
_cell.length_c   1.000
_cell.angle_alpha   90.00
_cell.angle_beta   90.00
_cell.angle_gamma   90.00
#
_symmetry.space_group_name_H-M   'P 1'
#
loop_
_entity.id
_entity.type
_entity.pdbx_description
1 polymer ?
#
loop_
_entity_poly.entity_id
_entity_poly.type
_entity_poly.pdbx_seq_one_letter_code
_entity_poly.pdbx_strand_id
1 'polypeptide(L)'
;MIQPYAIGVCSWSLQVKSVPELRGFLDELGVNVIQIACGDPHHASWNEGDDMPAAALAAGFDIHAAMIGFPGEDYTTPQTIKETGGFGNPATRAARLETLKWALTRTTALGVDRLMMHGGFIPNPDDDGRKAFLDTLGEAAALAKAHRVTLGLETGQETADLLRRTLDDLKCDNVKVNFDPANMLLYDMGDPIRAVEILGPDIATVHCKDAFRPTTPEEWGQEVPIGEGAVNMALFIQTLQKVGYVGPLVIEREVGNQQERLADCAHGIRVLRDILEG
;
A
#
# COMPACT_ATOMS: atom_id res chain seq x y z
N MET A 1 -14.60 16.04 17.77
CA MET A 1 -13.95 14.80 18.27
C MET A 1 -13.51 14.00 17.06
N ILE A 2 -12.25 13.61 17.01
CA ILE A 2 -11.70 12.73 15.98
C ILE A 2 -12.35 11.36 16.17
N GLN A 3 -12.84 10.76 15.08
CA GLN A 3 -13.39 9.41 15.15
C GLN A 3 -12.23 8.44 15.51
N PRO A 4 -12.40 7.51 16.45
CA PRO A 4 -11.33 6.61 16.82
C PRO A 4 -11.07 5.64 15.68
N TYR A 5 -9.92 5.81 14.99
CA TYR A 5 -9.42 4.85 14.04
C TYR A 5 -8.71 3.71 14.77
N ALA A 6 -8.90 2.48 14.31
CA ALA A 6 -8.00 1.40 14.69
C ALA A 6 -6.61 1.66 14.10
N ILE A 7 -5.56 1.27 14.83
CA ILE A 7 -4.17 1.36 14.35
C ILE A 7 -3.69 -0.04 14.04
N GLY A 8 -3.06 -0.19 12.87
CA GLY A 8 -2.46 -1.43 12.40
C GLY A 8 -1.04 -1.24 11.90
N VAL A 9 -0.43 -2.32 11.44
CA VAL A 9 0.90 -2.31 10.82
C VAL A 9 0.92 -3.18 9.57
N CYS A 10 1.84 -2.90 8.65
CA CYS A 10 2.13 -3.73 7.51
C CYS A 10 3.05 -4.90 7.90
N SER A 11 2.74 -6.12 7.50
CA SER A 11 3.55 -7.30 7.85
C SER A 11 4.99 -7.21 7.30
N TRP A 12 5.16 -6.63 6.12
CA TRP A 12 6.48 -6.43 5.51
C TRP A 12 7.33 -5.38 6.22
N SER A 13 6.71 -4.42 6.90
CA SER A 13 7.44 -3.46 7.75
C SER A 13 8.16 -4.15 8.89
N LEU A 14 7.65 -5.28 9.37
CA LEU A 14 8.23 -6.06 10.46
C LEU A 14 9.24 -7.11 9.97
N GLN A 15 9.48 -7.22 8.66
CA GLN A 15 10.42 -8.17 8.04
C GLN A 15 10.26 -9.61 8.53
N VAL A 16 9.02 -10.02 8.81
CA VAL A 16 8.70 -11.34 9.36
C VAL A 16 8.90 -12.45 8.34
N LYS A 17 9.24 -13.64 8.85
CA LYS A 17 9.45 -14.85 8.06
C LYS A 17 8.38 -15.92 8.29
N SER A 18 7.53 -15.73 9.31
CA SER A 18 6.48 -16.66 9.66
C SER A 18 5.30 -15.99 10.35
N VAL A 19 4.15 -16.64 10.31
CA VAL A 19 2.94 -16.17 11.01
C VAL A 19 3.13 -16.14 12.55
N PRO A 20 3.77 -17.13 13.21
CA PRO A 20 4.06 -17.02 14.62
C PRO A 20 4.95 -15.85 15.01
N GLU A 21 5.96 -15.52 14.19
CA GLU A 21 6.81 -14.34 14.41
C GLU A 21 6.01 -13.04 14.31
N LEU A 22 5.14 -12.94 13.29
CA LEU A 22 4.22 -11.81 13.14
C LEU A 22 3.32 -11.66 14.36
N ARG A 23 2.75 -12.75 14.88
CA ARG A 23 1.91 -12.71 16.09
C ARG A 23 2.70 -12.16 17.28
N GLY A 24 3.93 -12.63 17.49
CA GLY A 24 4.79 -12.13 18.57
C GLY A 24 5.03 -10.62 18.51
N PHE A 25 5.32 -10.08 17.34
CA PHE A 25 5.52 -8.64 17.17
C PHE A 25 4.22 -7.83 17.34
N LEU A 26 3.09 -8.33 16.86
CA LEU A 26 1.82 -7.64 17.07
C LEU A 26 1.43 -7.61 18.56
N ASP A 27 1.72 -8.68 19.31
CA ASP A 27 1.51 -8.72 20.75
C ASP A 27 2.42 -7.72 21.48
N GLU A 28 3.69 -7.60 21.07
CA GLU A 28 4.64 -6.61 21.59
C GLU A 28 4.19 -5.17 21.30
N LEU A 29 3.70 -4.91 20.07
CA LEU A 29 3.21 -3.60 19.66
C LEU A 29 1.83 -3.23 20.24
N GLY A 30 1.10 -4.20 20.77
CA GLY A 30 -0.26 -4.01 21.31
C GLY A 30 -1.28 -3.60 20.25
N VAL A 31 -1.18 -4.19 19.06
CA VAL A 31 -2.11 -4.02 17.94
C VAL A 31 -2.51 -5.37 17.35
N ASN A 32 -3.65 -5.43 16.64
CA ASN A 32 -4.12 -6.66 16.00
C ASN A 32 -4.52 -6.46 14.53
N VAL A 33 -4.68 -5.20 14.11
CA VAL A 33 -5.00 -4.88 12.72
C VAL A 33 -3.74 -4.96 11.87
N ILE A 34 -3.84 -5.61 10.72
CA ILE A 34 -2.73 -5.73 9.77
C ILE A 34 -3.16 -5.53 8.32
N GLN A 35 -2.24 -5.02 7.51
CA GLN A 35 -2.16 -5.37 6.10
C GLN A 35 -1.12 -6.48 5.95
N ILE A 36 -1.49 -7.57 5.28
CA ILE A 36 -0.64 -8.75 5.18
C ILE A 36 -0.11 -8.92 3.75
N ALA A 37 1.20 -9.12 3.60
CA ALA A 37 1.76 -9.50 2.31
C ALA A 37 1.22 -10.88 1.91
N CYS A 38 0.70 -11.02 0.69
CA CYS A 38 0.33 -12.32 0.13
C CYS A 38 1.54 -13.23 -0.05
N GLY A 39 2.74 -12.66 -0.01
CA GLY A 39 3.99 -13.26 -0.42
C GLY A 39 4.21 -13.09 -1.92
N ASP A 40 5.36 -13.55 -2.37
CA ASP A 40 5.71 -13.66 -3.77
C ASP A 40 5.74 -15.16 -4.15
N PRO A 41 5.09 -15.58 -5.23
CA PRO A 41 5.12 -16.98 -5.67
C PRO A 41 6.54 -17.50 -5.96
N HIS A 42 7.50 -16.59 -6.15
CA HIS A 42 8.91 -16.93 -6.42
C HIS A 42 9.82 -16.81 -5.19
N HIS A 43 9.30 -16.25 -4.07
CA HIS A 43 10.03 -16.08 -2.82
C HIS A 43 9.26 -16.71 -1.67
N ALA A 44 9.64 -17.92 -1.30
CA ALA A 44 8.99 -18.67 -0.23
C ALA A 44 9.34 -18.21 1.20
N SER A 45 10.10 -17.10 1.36
CA SER A 45 10.60 -16.70 2.68
C SER A 45 9.51 -16.27 3.67
N TRP A 46 8.36 -15.82 3.19
CA TRP A 46 7.19 -15.48 4.00
C TRP A 46 6.18 -16.64 4.05
N ASN A 47 6.14 -17.44 3.01
CA ASN A 47 5.20 -18.52 2.86
C ASN A 47 5.91 -19.84 3.19
N GLU A 48 5.71 -20.38 4.36
CA GLU A 48 6.03 -21.77 4.62
C GLU A 48 4.98 -22.65 3.89
N GLY A 49 5.14 -22.79 2.56
CA GLY A 49 4.20 -23.49 1.71
C GLY A 49 2.88 -22.73 1.50
N ASP A 50 1.81 -23.43 1.12
CA ASP A 50 0.48 -22.88 0.88
C ASP A 50 -0.32 -22.64 2.17
N ASP A 51 0.27 -22.90 3.34
CA ASP A 51 -0.43 -22.89 4.63
C ASP A 51 -0.53 -21.51 5.28
N MET A 52 0.17 -20.48 4.76
CA MET A 52 0.18 -19.13 5.35
C MET A 52 -1.23 -18.54 5.56
N PRO A 53 -2.15 -18.57 4.59
CA PRO A 53 -3.50 -18.04 4.83
C PRO A 53 -4.24 -18.73 5.98
N ALA A 54 -4.16 -20.05 6.07
CA ALA A 54 -4.78 -20.81 7.15
C ALA A 54 -4.13 -20.49 8.51
N ALA A 55 -2.80 -20.37 8.55
CA ALA A 55 -2.07 -20.00 9.75
C ALA A 55 -2.40 -18.57 10.20
N ALA A 56 -2.52 -17.61 9.28
CA ALA A 56 -2.88 -16.22 9.57
C ALA A 56 -4.30 -16.12 10.15
N LEU A 57 -5.26 -16.86 9.59
CA LEU A 57 -6.63 -16.94 10.14
C LEU A 57 -6.63 -17.57 11.53
N ALA A 58 -5.88 -18.65 11.75
CA ALA A 58 -5.77 -19.32 13.03
C ALA A 58 -5.10 -18.44 14.10
N ALA A 59 -4.20 -17.54 13.70
CA ALA A 59 -3.58 -16.57 14.61
C ALA A 59 -4.52 -15.46 15.07
N GLY A 60 -5.71 -15.32 14.47
CA GLY A 60 -6.74 -14.37 14.89
C GLY A 60 -6.40 -12.92 14.61
N PHE A 61 -5.65 -12.65 13.53
CA PHE A 61 -5.40 -11.28 13.07
C PHE A 61 -6.68 -10.62 12.57
N ASP A 62 -6.81 -9.32 12.80
CA ASP A 62 -7.76 -8.45 12.11
C ASP A 62 -7.13 -8.00 10.78
N ILE A 63 -7.29 -8.82 9.75
CA ILE A 63 -6.67 -8.59 8.45
C ILE A 63 -7.52 -7.58 7.68
N HIS A 64 -7.01 -6.35 7.53
CA HIS A 64 -7.71 -5.28 6.83
C HIS A 64 -7.63 -5.41 5.31
N ALA A 65 -6.46 -5.76 4.80
CA ALA A 65 -6.19 -5.96 3.38
C ALA A 65 -4.99 -6.88 3.17
N ALA A 66 -4.91 -7.47 1.98
CA ALA A 66 -3.70 -8.13 1.48
C ALA A 66 -2.89 -7.17 0.60
N MET A 67 -1.59 -7.43 0.44
CA MET A 67 -0.69 -6.69 -0.45
C MET A 67 0.11 -7.65 -1.30
N ILE A 68 0.33 -7.30 -2.57
CA ILE A 68 1.21 -8.04 -3.48
C ILE A 68 2.24 -7.10 -4.10
N GLY A 69 3.51 -7.49 -4.06
CA GLY A 69 4.57 -6.99 -4.92
C GLY A 69 4.78 -7.95 -6.09
N PHE A 70 5.28 -7.44 -7.20
CA PHE A 70 5.55 -8.26 -8.37
C PHE A 70 7.03 -8.65 -8.46
N PRO A 71 7.34 -9.88 -8.88
CA PRO A 71 8.72 -10.29 -9.12
C PRO A 71 9.44 -9.35 -10.09
N GLY A 72 10.67 -8.95 -9.72
CA GLY A 72 11.50 -8.09 -10.55
C GLY A 72 11.22 -6.59 -10.45
N GLU A 73 10.39 -6.16 -9.52
CA GLU A 73 10.31 -4.74 -9.14
C GLU A 73 11.63 -4.32 -8.49
N ASP A 74 12.22 -3.23 -8.98
CA ASP A 74 13.53 -2.72 -8.54
C ASP A 74 13.39 -1.30 -7.98
N TYR A 75 13.42 -1.21 -6.67
CA TYR A 75 13.32 0.04 -5.90
C TYR A 75 14.68 0.71 -5.63
N THR A 76 15.74 0.33 -6.35
CA THR A 76 17.06 0.93 -6.17
C THR A 76 17.05 2.44 -6.45
N THR A 77 16.37 2.86 -7.51
CA THR A 77 16.18 4.27 -7.86
C THR A 77 14.75 4.54 -8.33
N PRO A 78 14.27 5.81 -8.30
CA PRO A 78 12.98 6.16 -8.90
C PRO A 78 12.87 5.76 -10.37
N GLN A 79 13.99 5.80 -11.11
CA GLN A 79 14.02 5.41 -12.52
C GLN A 79 13.89 3.89 -12.69
N THR A 80 14.58 3.06 -11.87
CA THR A 80 14.48 1.61 -12.00
C THR A 80 13.09 1.11 -11.66
N ILE A 81 12.44 1.64 -10.62
CA ILE A 81 11.04 1.25 -10.31
C ILE A 81 10.05 1.77 -11.35
N LYS A 82 10.30 2.92 -11.97
CA LYS A 82 9.50 3.40 -13.10
C LYS A 82 9.51 2.41 -14.27
N GLU A 83 10.66 1.80 -14.54
CA GLU A 83 10.83 0.83 -15.63
C GLU A 83 10.35 -0.57 -15.28
N THR A 84 10.36 -0.93 -14.00
CA THR A 84 10.09 -2.29 -13.54
C THR A 84 8.81 -2.45 -12.74
N GLY A 85 8.17 -1.39 -12.29
CA GLY A 85 7.04 -1.46 -11.36
C GLY A 85 5.71 -1.82 -12.02
N GLY A 86 4.84 -2.51 -11.29
CA GLY A 86 3.44 -2.77 -11.61
C GLY A 86 3.20 -3.17 -13.07
N PHE A 87 2.18 -2.61 -13.69
CA PHE A 87 1.84 -2.83 -15.09
C PHE A 87 2.46 -1.79 -16.05
N GLY A 88 3.40 -0.97 -15.59
CA GLY A 88 4.05 0.04 -16.42
C GLY A 88 4.77 -0.56 -17.63
N ASN A 89 5.57 -1.60 -17.41
CA ASN A 89 6.34 -2.27 -18.47
C ASN A 89 5.48 -3.26 -19.27
N PRO A 90 5.25 -3.02 -20.59
CA PRO A 90 4.45 -3.93 -21.41
C PRO A 90 4.96 -5.36 -21.46
N ALA A 91 6.27 -5.59 -21.36
CA ALA A 91 6.87 -6.91 -21.48
C ALA A 91 6.55 -7.83 -20.29
N THR A 92 6.22 -7.26 -19.12
CA THR A 92 5.95 -8.03 -17.89
C THR A 92 4.46 -8.20 -17.59
N ARG A 93 3.56 -7.48 -18.27
CA ARG A 93 2.13 -7.43 -17.96
C ARG A 93 1.47 -8.81 -17.90
N ALA A 94 1.73 -9.67 -18.89
CA ALA A 94 1.13 -10.99 -18.92
C ALA A 94 1.54 -11.86 -17.72
N ALA A 95 2.83 -11.89 -17.38
CA ALA A 95 3.33 -12.62 -16.21
C ALA A 95 2.75 -12.05 -14.91
N ARG A 96 2.62 -10.74 -14.80
CA ARG A 96 2.05 -10.08 -13.61
C ARG A 96 0.56 -10.30 -13.45
N LEU A 97 -0.19 -10.45 -14.54
CA LEU A 97 -1.60 -10.88 -14.47
C LEU A 97 -1.72 -12.31 -13.92
N GLU A 98 -0.78 -13.20 -14.25
CA GLU A 98 -0.75 -14.56 -13.64
C GLU A 98 -0.40 -14.49 -12.15
N THR A 99 0.59 -13.67 -11.76
CA THR A 99 0.89 -13.41 -10.34
C THR A 99 -0.31 -12.83 -9.61
N LEU A 100 -1.04 -11.89 -10.23
CA LEU A 100 -2.26 -11.33 -9.66
C LEU A 100 -3.35 -12.38 -9.42
N LYS A 101 -3.56 -13.33 -10.34
CA LYS A 101 -4.52 -14.43 -10.14
C LYS A 101 -4.17 -15.28 -8.92
N TRP A 102 -2.89 -15.58 -8.75
CA TRP A 102 -2.40 -16.28 -7.56
C TRP A 102 -2.66 -15.45 -6.29
N ALA A 103 -2.33 -14.15 -6.30
CA ALA A 103 -2.55 -13.26 -5.16
C ALA A 103 -4.05 -13.12 -4.81
N LEU A 104 -4.93 -13.02 -5.80
CA LEU A 104 -6.38 -12.98 -5.59
C LEU A 104 -6.91 -14.25 -4.92
N THR A 105 -6.40 -15.41 -5.31
CA THR A 105 -6.74 -16.69 -4.66
C THR A 105 -6.32 -16.67 -3.19
N ARG A 106 -5.11 -16.18 -2.88
CA ARG A 106 -4.63 -16.08 -1.50
C ARG A 106 -5.38 -15.01 -0.69
N THR A 107 -5.71 -13.87 -1.30
CA THR A 107 -6.54 -12.82 -0.68
C THR A 107 -7.89 -13.41 -0.23
N THR A 108 -8.53 -14.17 -1.11
CA THR A 108 -9.78 -14.85 -0.78
C THR A 108 -9.59 -15.89 0.34
N ALA A 109 -8.48 -16.65 0.31
CA ALA A 109 -8.16 -17.63 1.36
C ALA A 109 -7.86 -16.97 2.71
N LEU A 110 -7.35 -15.73 2.73
CA LEU A 110 -7.19 -14.91 3.93
C LEU A 110 -8.52 -14.34 4.46
N GLY A 111 -9.62 -14.54 3.76
CA GLY A 111 -10.94 -14.06 4.16
C GLY A 111 -11.14 -12.56 3.97
N VAL A 112 -10.31 -11.89 3.16
CA VAL A 112 -10.39 -10.44 2.91
C VAL A 112 -10.82 -10.13 1.47
N ASP A 113 -11.37 -8.95 1.29
CA ASP A 113 -11.95 -8.47 0.03
C ASP A 113 -11.15 -7.31 -0.60
N ARG A 114 -9.93 -7.09 -0.13
CA ARG A 114 -9.05 -6.02 -0.61
C ARG A 114 -7.65 -6.56 -0.87
N LEU A 115 -7.15 -6.29 -2.08
CA LEU A 115 -5.77 -6.57 -2.48
C LEU A 115 -5.13 -5.28 -2.97
N MET A 116 -4.06 -4.88 -2.30
CA MET A 116 -3.30 -3.67 -2.61
C MET A 116 -2.09 -4.04 -3.46
N MET A 117 -1.68 -3.11 -4.34
CA MET A 117 -0.52 -3.28 -5.20
C MET A 117 -0.05 -1.93 -5.74
N HIS A 118 1.21 -1.85 -6.15
CA HIS A 118 1.65 -0.76 -6.99
C HIS A 118 1.14 -0.94 -8.42
N GLY A 119 0.48 0.07 -8.97
CA GLY A 119 0.00 0.03 -10.35
C GLY A 119 1.13 0.09 -11.40
N GLY A 120 2.30 0.57 -10.97
CA GLY A 120 3.43 0.90 -11.83
C GLY A 120 3.29 2.30 -12.45
N PHE A 121 4.26 2.68 -13.27
CA PHE A 121 4.25 3.99 -13.89
C PHE A 121 3.01 4.18 -14.79
N ILE A 122 2.20 5.17 -14.45
CA ILE A 122 0.96 5.49 -15.17
C ILE A 122 1.30 6.45 -16.32
N PRO A 123 1.08 6.05 -17.60
CA PRO A 123 1.28 6.94 -18.73
C PRO A 123 0.33 8.14 -18.70
N ASN A 124 0.80 9.31 -19.16
CA ASN A 124 -0.07 10.49 -19.27
C ASN A 124 -1.20 10.28 -20.29
N PRO A 125 -2.26 11.09 -20.27
CA PRO A 125 -3.41 10.93 -21.14
C PRO A 125 -3.08 10.88 -22.65
N ASP A 126 -2.05 11.61 -23.07
CA ASP A 126 -1.64 11.73 -24.45
C ASP A 126 -0.50 10.78 -24.85
N ASP A 127 -0.02 9.93 -23.93
CA ASP A 127 1.05 8.98 -24.20
C ASP A 127 0.52 7.75 -24.96
N ASP A 128 1.24 7.30 -25.98
CA ASP A 128 0.88 6.15 -26.82
C ASP A 128 0.62 4.86 -26.01
N GLY A 129 1.30 4.68 -24.89
CA GLY A 129 1.18 3.51 -24.00
C GLY A 129 -0.07 3.50 -23.11
N ARG A 130 -0.78 4.64 -22.99
CA ARG A 130 -1.88 4.78 -22.02
C ARG A 130 -3.02 3.80 -22.26
N LYS A 131 -3.48 3.67 -23.51
CA LYS A 131 -4.58 2.75 -23.80
C LYS A 131 -4.24 1.32 -23.40
N ALA A 132 -3.06 0.84 -23.75
CA ALA A 132 -2.64 -0.52 -23.43
C ALA A 132 -2.43 -0.72 -21.92
N PHE A 133 -2.02 0.31 -21.18
CA PHE A 133 -1.97 0.29 -19.72
C PHE A 133 -3.36 0.16 -19.10
N LEU A 134 -4.32 1.00 -19.55
CA LEU A 134 -5.70 0.96 -19.07
C LEU A 134 -6.40 -0.37 -19.43
N ASP A 135 -6.15 -0.92 -20.61
CA ASP A 135 -6.68 -2.24 -21.00
C ASP A 135 -6.18 -3.32 -20.04
N THR A 136 -4.88 -3.31 -19.67
CA THR A 136 -4.30 -4.26 -18.71
C THR A 136 -4.87 -4.07 -17.30
N LEU A 137 -5.00 -2.83 -16.85
CA LEU A 137 -5.58 -2.53 -15.54
C LEU A 137 -7.07 -2.92 -15.49
N GLY A 138 -7.81 -2.77 -16.61
CA GLY A 138 -9.18 -3.25 -16.75
C GLY A 138 -9.29 -4.77 -16.68
N GLU A 139 -8.34 -5.50 -17.27
CA GLU A 139 -8.25 -6.97 -17.12
C GLU A 139 -7.98 -7.36 -15.66
N ALA A 140 -7.04 -6.69 -15.01
CA ALA A 140 -6.76 -6.89 -13.59
C ALA A 140 -8.00 -6.63 -12.71
N ALA A 141 -8.73 -5.55 -12.98
CA ALA A 141 -9.98 -5.23 -12.30
C ALA A 141 -11.06 -6.30 -12.51
N ALA A 142 -11.18 -6.84 -13.73
CA ALA A 142 -12.14 -7.90 -14.04
C ALA A 142 -11.79 -9.21 -13.30
N LEU A 143 -10.50 -9.57 -13.23
CA LEU A 143 -10.02 -10.71 -12.45
C LEU A 143 -10.35 -10.54 -10.96
N ALA A 144 -10.06 -9.37 -10.38
CA ALA A 144 -10.38 -9.07 -8.99
C ALA A 144 -11.89 -9.13 -8.71
N LYS A 145 -12.71 -8.58 -9.61
CA LYS A 145 -14.18 -8.61 -9.50
C LYS A 145 -14.72 -10.03 -9.50
N ALA A 146 -14.14 -10.93 -10.29
CA ALA A 146 -14.51 -12.36 -10.30
C ALA A 146 -14.25 -13.04 -8.93
N HIS A 147 -13.25 -12.57 -8.19
CA HIS A 147 -12.93 -12.98 -6.82
C HIS A 147 -13.68 -12.17 -5.74
N ARG A 148 -14.52 -11.18 -6.13
CA ARG A 148 -15.16 -10.22 -5.21
C ARG A 148 -14.17 -9.40 -4.40
N VAL A 149 -13.02 -9.08 -5.02
CA VAL A 149 -11.92 -8.33 -4.43
C VAL A 149 -11.86 -6.92 -5.04
N THR A 150 -11.66 -5.93 -4.20
CA THR A 150 -11.29 -4.58 -4.56
C THR A 150 -9.78 -4.51 -4.76
N LEU A 151 -9.32 -3.99 -5.90
CA LEU A 151 -7.92 -3.65 -6.10
C LEU A 151 -7.65 -2.24 -5.59
N GLY A 152 -6.66 -2.06 -4.73
CA GLY A 152 -6.16 -0.76 -4.33
C GLY A 152 -4.83 -0.45 -4.99
N LEU A 153 -4.79 0.63 -5.77
CA LEU A 153 -3.55 1.15 -6.33
C LEU A 153 -2.87 2.02 -5.28
N GLU A 154 -1.66 1.66 -4.92
CA GLU A 154 -0.90 2.47 -3.98
C GLU A 154 -0.36 3.72 -4.67
N THR A 155 -0.50 4.88 -4.00
CA THR A 155 0.09 6.13 -4.46
C THR A 155 1.61 6.03 -4.52
N GLY A 156 2.19 6.54 -5.61
CA GLY A 156 3.62 6.40 -5.87
C GLY A 156 4.14 7.42 -6.87
N GLN A 157 4.39 7.01 -8.11
CA GLN A 157 5.08 7.79 -9.13
C GLN A 157 4.15 8.73 -9.94
N GLU A 158 2.91 8.84 -9.57
CA GLU A 158 1.92 9.68 -10.23
C GLU A 158 1.41 10.78 -9.31
N THR A 159 0.96 11.88 -9.91
CA THR A 159 0.21 12.90 -9.19
C THR A 159 -1.21 12.42 -8.87
N ALA A 160 -1.83 12.98 -7.83
CA ALA A 160 -3.22 12.68 -7.51
C ALA A 160 -4.19 12.98 -8.66
N ASP A 161 -3.94 14.04 -9.42
CA ASP A 161 -4.75 14.39 -10.60
C ASP A 161 -4.64 13.32 -11.70
N LEU A 162 -3.43 12.77 -11.95
CA LEU A 162 -3.24 11.70 -12.93
C LEU A 162 -3.91 10.39 -12.47
N LEU A 163 -3.77 10.04 -11.18
CA LEU A 163 -4.44 8.86 -10.62
C LEU A 163 -5.97 9.02 -10.68
N ARG A 164 -6.52 10.18 -10.28
CA ARG A 164 -7.94 10.49 -10.40
C ARG A 164 -8.43 10.32 -11.84
N ARG A 165 -7.71 10.92 -12.79
CA ARG A 165 -8.03 10.79 -14.22
C ARG A 165 -7.98 9.32 -14.67
N THR A 166 -7.04 8.54 -14.16
CA THR A 166 -6.90 7.12 -14.50
C THR A 166 -8.09 6.30 -13.99
N LEU A 167 -8.54 6.53 -12.77
CA LEU A 167 -9.73 5.90 -12.22
C LEU A 167 -10.99 6.27 -13.01
N ASP A 168 -11.13 7.55 -13.43
CA ASP A 168 -12.25 8.02 -14.22
C ASP A 168 -12.28 7.41 -15.64
N ASP A 169 -11.11 7.27 -16.26
CA ASP A 169 -10.99 6.66 -17.60
C ASP A 169 -11.25 5.15 -17.54
N LEU A 170 -10.81 4.48 -16.47
CA LEU A 170 -10.95 3.03 -16.27
C LEU A 170 -12.42 2.62 -16.03
N LYS A 171 -13.19 3.43 -15.31
CA LYS A 171 -14.62 3.19 -14.99
C LYS A 171 -14.89 1.85 -14.31
N CYS A 172 -13.96 1.38 -13.50
CA CYS A 172 -14.11 0.16 -12.70
C CYS A 172 -14.42 0.51 -11.24
N ASP A 173 -15.57 0.07 -10.74
CA ASP A 173 -16.06 0.36 -9.39
C ASP A 173 -15.24 -0.33 -8.29
N ASN A 174 -14.52 -1.39 -8.63
CA ASN A 174 -13.68 -2.19 -7.76
C ASN A 174 -12.18 -1.87 -7.85
N VAL A 175 -11.80 -0.75 -8.51
CA VAL A 175 -10.43 -0.21 -8.44
C VAL A 175 -10.45 1.03 -7.57
N LYS A 176 -9.64 1.03 -6.52
CA LYS A 176 -9.60 2.02 -5.45
C LYS A 176 -8.17 2.43 -5.18
N VAL A 177 -7.94 3.21 -4.15
CA VAL A 177 -6.63 3.74 -3.76
C VAL A 177 -6.22 3.17 -2.41
N ASN A 178 -4.98 2.67 -2.33
CA ASN A 178 -4.22 2.56 -1.11
C ASN A 178 -3.38 3.83 -0.98
N PHE A 179 -3.74 4.70 -0.04
CA PHE A 179 -3.14 6.02 0.03
C PHE A 179 -1.96 6.05 0.98
N ASP A 180 -0.77 6.30 0.45
CA ASP A 180 0.45 6.56 1.21
C ASP A 180 0.86 8.02 1.04
N PRO A 181 0.81 8.84 2.12
CA PRO A 181 1.17 10.25 2.06
C PRO A 181 2.69 10.47 1.86
N ALA A 182 3.52 9.56 2.39
CA ALA A 182 4.96 9.67 2.29
C ALA A 182 5.45 9.35 0.88
N ASN A 183 4.82 8.41 0.18
CA ASN A 183 5.17 8.12 -1.21
C ASN A 183 4.98 9.36 -2.09
N MET A 184 3.96 10.20 -1.84
CA MET A 184 3.80 11.48 -2.54
C MET A 184 5.01 12.40 -2.36
N LEU A 185 5.67 12.33 -1.20
CA LEU A 185 6.89 13.10 -0.91
C LEU A 185 8.13 12.40 -1.47
N LEU A 186 8.29 11.11 -1.26
CA LEU A 186 9.43 10.32 -1.71
C LEU A 186 9.66 10.41 -3.22
N TYR A 187 8.57 10.42 -4.00
CA TYR A 187 8.57 10.55 -5.45
C TYR A 187 8.41 12.01 -5.95
N ASP A 188 8.27 12.97 -5.05
CA ASP A 188 8.00 14.39 -5.35
C ASP A 188 6.75 14.63 -6.23
N MET A 189 5.66 13.88 -5.97
CA MET A 189 4.44 13.86 -6.79
C MET A 189 3.32 14.78 -6.27
N GLY A 190 3.63 15.71 -5.37
CA GLY A 190 2.67 16.71 -4.93
C GLY A 190 2.46 16.79 -3.42
N ASP A 191 1.41 17.51 -3.02
CA ASP A 191 1.03 17.69 -1.62
C ASP A 191 0.09 16.56 -1.19
N PRO A 192 0.45 15.76 -0.15
CA PRO A 192 -0.37 14.63 0.28
C PRO A 192 -1.74 15.03 0.83
N ILE A 193 -1.87 16.23 1.42
CA ILE A 193 -3.17 16.69 1.98
C ILE A 193 -4.14 17.01 0.83
N ARG A 194 -3.66 17.74 -0.18
CA ARG A 194 -4.44 17.99 -1.38
C ARG A 194 -4.79 16.70 -2.13
N ALA A 195 -3.87 15.75 -2.16
CA ALA A 195 -4.10 14.46 -2.80
C ALA A 195 -5.23 13.67 -2.11
N VAL A 196 -5.32 13.69 -0.78
CA VAL A 196 -6.48 13.13 -0.05
C VAL A 196 -7.79 13.80 -0.47
N GLU A 197 -7.81 15.12 -0.63
CA GLU A 197 -9.02 15.83 -1.06
C GLU A 197 -9.47 15.42 -2.47
N ILE A 198 -8.51 15.16 -3.38
CA ILE A 198 -8.78 14.74 -4.77
C ILE A 198 -9.25 13.27 -4.83
N LEU A 199 -8.60 12.39 -4.07
CA LEU A 199 -8.79 10.94 -4.16
C LEU A 199 -9.76 10.38 -3.11
N GLY A 200 -10.14 11.19 -2.12
CA GLY A 200 -10.89 10.78 -0.94
C GLY A 200 -12.03 9.79 -1.15
N PRO A 201 -12.93 10.00 -2.14
CA PRO A 201 -14.04 9.07 -2.40
C PRO A 201 -13.61 7.64 -2.79
N ASP A 202 -12.35 7.49 -3.23
CA ASP A 202 -11.81 6.22 -3.69
C ASP A 202 -10.72 5.64 -2.79
N ILE A 203 -10.40 6.30 -1.65
CA ILE A 203 -9.46 5.76 -0.66
C ILE A 203 -10.10 4.58 0.07
N ALA A 204 -9.59 3.37 -0.19
CA ALA A 204 -10.04 2.13 0.45
C ALA A 204 -9.19 1.75 1.66
N THR A 205 -7.90 2.07 1.61
CA THR A 205 -6.92 1.83 2.68
C THR A 205 -5.92 2.97 2.73
N VAL A 206 -5.25 3.13 3.88
CA VAL A 206 -4.19 4.14 4.03
C VAL A 206 -2.96 3.54 4.67
N HIS A 207 -1.80 4.02 4.26
CA HIS A 207 -0.57 3.88 5.03
C HIS A 207 -0.32 5.14 5.85
N CYS A 208 0.18 4.96 7.06
CA CYS A 208 0.78 6.02 7.85
C CYS A 208 2.29 5.84 7.77
N LYS A 209 2.92 6.72 7.05
CA LYS A 209 4.35 6.75 6.76
C LYS A 209 4.80 8.19 6.66
N ASP A 210 6.03 8.50 6.97
CA ASP A 210 6.54 9.87 6.97
C ASP A 210 7.87 9.98 6.22
N ALA A 211 8.08 11.11 5.57
CA ALA A 211 9.25 11.33 4.72
C ALA A 211 9.54 12.81 4.49
N PHE A 212 10.74 13.07 3.99
CA PHE A 212 11.12 14.32 3.35
C PHE A 212 11.21 14.13 1.83
N ARG A 213 10.99 15.21 1.09
CA ARG A 213 11.19 15.25 -0.36
C ARG A 213 12.65 15.08 -0.72
N PRO A 214 12.97 14.58 -1.94
CA PRO A 214 14.35 14.58 -2.42
C PRO A 214 14.91 16.00 -2.48
N THR A 215 16.19 16.11 -2.18
CA THR A 215 16.95 17.38 -2.33
C THR A 215 17.54 17.54 -3.72
N THR A 216 17.67 16.43 -4.44
CA THR A 216 18.15 16.37 -5.83
C THR A 216 17.06 15.76 -6.69
N PRO A 217 16.76 16.32 -7.88
CA PRO A 217 15.81 15.71 -8.82
C PRO A 217 16.21 14.27 -9.18
N GLU A 218 15.21 13.41 -9.39
CA GLU A 218 15.38 12.01 -9.78
C GLU A 218 16.05 11.09 -8.73
N GLU A 219 16.32 11.61 -7.54
CA GLU A 219 16.71 10.80 -6.38
C GLU A 219 15.51 10.51 -5.47
N TRP A 220 15.68 9.54 -4.57
CA TRP A 220 14.69 9.28 -3.54
C TRP A 220 14.60 10.40 -2.51
N GLY A 221 13.40 10.70 -2.04
CA GLY A 221 13.21 11.36 -0.77
C GLY A 221 13.75 10.50 0.39
N GLN A 222 13.66 10.99 1.59
CA GLN A 222 14.14 10.29 2.78
C GLN A 222 12.95 9.88 3.65
N GLU A 223 12.70 8.57 3.78
CA GLU A 223 11.76 8.02 4.75
C GLU A 223 12.32 8.16 6.17
N VAL A 224 11.48 8.61 7.10
CA VAL A 224 11.81 8.81 8.52
C VAL A 224 10.68 8.25 9.41
N PRO A 225 10.91 8.07 10.73
CA PRO A 225 9.85 7.69 11.66
C PRO A 225 8.68 8.68 11.63
N ILE A 226 7.46 8.18 11.86
CA ILE A 226 6.23 9.00 11.87
C ILE A 226 6.36 10.15 12.86
N GLY A 227 6.07 11.35 12.40
CA GLY A 227 6.16 12.60 13.17
C GLY A 227 7.50 13.32 13.06
N GLU A 228 8.49 12.74 12.38
CA GLU A 228 9.82 13.33 12.18
C GLU A 228 10.01 13.89 10.76
N GLY A 229 9.03 13.67 9.86
CA GLY A 229 9.08 14.06 8.46
C GLY A 229 8.25 15.31 8.13
N ALA A 230 7.91 15.42 6.86
CA ALA A 230 7.16 16.53 6.31
C ALA A 230 5.67 16.21 6.07
N VAL A 231 5.22 14.99 6.35
CA VAL A 231 3.79 14.67 6.39
C VAL A 231 3.19 15.25 7.66
N ASN A 232 2.31 16.22 7.52
CA ASN A 232 1.54 16.72 8.67
C ASN A 232 0.48 15.66 9.04
N MET A 233 0.88 14.66 9.84
CA MET A 233 0.07 13.49 10.18
C MET A 233 -1.27 13.87 10.82
N ALA A 234 -1.28 14.88 11.69
CA ALA A 234 -2.53 15.36 12.31
C ALA A 234 -3.50 15.94 11.27
N LEU A 235 -3.00 16.77 10.35
CA LEU A 235 -3.81 17.33 9.27
C LEU A 235 -4.23 16.26 8.27
N PHE A 236 -3.35 15.27 7.99
CA PHE A 236 -3.66 14.11 7.15
C PHE A 236 -4.86 13.34 7.71
N ILE A 237 -4.84 12.96 8.98
CA ILE A 237 -5.93 12.24 9.66
C ILE A 237 -7.22 13.09 9.67
N GLN A 238 -7.13 14.39 9.97
CA GLN A 238 -8.29 15.27 9.89
C GLN A 238 -8.89 15.36 8.48
N THR A 239 -8.04 15.33 7.45
CA THR A 239 -8.50 15.38 6.05
C THR A 239 -9.14 14.07 5.63
N LEU A 240 -8.58 12.91 6.05
CA LEU A 240 -9.23 11.60 5.88
C LEU A 240 -10.64 11.57 6.47
N GLN A 241 -10.83 12.15 7.64
CA GLN A 241 -12.17 12.26 8.25
C GLN A 241 -13.13 13.12 7.44
N LYS A 242 -12.64 14.27 6.94
CA LYS A 242 -13.46 15.18 6.11
C LYS A 242 -13.93 14.52 4.82
N VAL A 243 -13.12 13.66 4.22
CA VAL A 243 -13.49 12.92 3.00
C VAL A 243 -14.25 11.63 3.30
N GLY A 244 -14.48 11.30 4.57
CA GLY A 244 -15.32 10.18 5.00
C GLY A 244 -14.60 8.83 5.04
N TYR A 245 -13.27 8.79 5.12
CA TYR A 245 -12.55 7.55 5.33
C TYR A 245 -12.84 6.95 6.71
N VAL A 246 -13.09 5.65 6.77
CA VAL A 246 -13.48 4.94 8.00
C VAL A 246 -12.63 3.69 8.29
N GLY A 247 -11.64 3.39 7.45
CA GLY A 247 -10.72 2.26 7.65
C GLY A 247 -9.68 2.52 8.75
N PRO A 248 -8.86 1.53 9.09
CA PRO A 248 -7.75 1.70 10.05
C PRO A 248 -6.63 2.58 9.50
N LEU A 249 -5.82 3.10 10.41
CA LEU A 249 -4.53 3.74 10.11
C LEU A 249 -3.44 2.67 10.20
N VAL A 250 -2.85 2.29 9.05
CA VAL A 250 -1.89 1.19 9.00
C VAL A 250 -0.48 1.76 8.82
N ILE A 251 0.40 1.49 9.78
CA ILE A 251 1.78 1.97 9.74
C ILE A 251 2.56 1.15 8.72
N GLU A 252 3.24 1.84 7.83
CA GLU A 252 4.26 1.28 6.97
C GLU A 252 5.64 1.87 7.29
N ARG A 253 6.66 1.00 7.34
CA ARG A 253 8.05 1.36 7.56
C ARG A 253 8.96 0.46 6.74
N GLU A 254 9.78 1.04 5.85
CA GLU A 254 10.58 0.26 4.90
C GLU A 254 12.10 0.44 5.04
N VAL A 255 12.52 1.46 5.79
CA VAL A 255 13.95 1.73 6.04
C VAL A 255 14.40 1.15 7.37
N GLY A 256 15.60 0.60 7.41
CA GLY A 256 16.19 0.01 8.59
C GLY A 256 16.08 -1.53 8.65
N ASN A 257 16.77 -2.11 9.63
CA ASN A 257 16.65 -3.53 9.94
C ASN A 257 15.40 -3.83 10.78
N GLN A 258 15.09 -5.10 11.00
CA GLN A 258 13.89 -5.55 11.71
C GLN A 258 13.71 -4.89 13.09
N GLN A 259 14.79 -4.78 13.87
CA GLN A 259 14.71 -4.18 15.21
C GLN A 259 14.45 -2.67 15.17
N GLU A 260 15.08 -1.97 14.24
CA GLU A 260 14.84 -0.54 14.00
C GLU A 260 13.40 -0.31 13.56
N ARG A 261 12.92 -1.07 12.59
CA ARG A 261 11.52 -0.97 12.10
C ARG A 261 10.49 -1.27 13.19
N LEU A 262 10.74 -2.26 14.03
CA LEU A 262 9.86 -2.57 15.16
C LEU A 262 9.79 -1.41 16.15
N ALA A 263 10.94 -0.80 16.47
CA ALA A 263 11.01 0.37 17.35
C ALA A 263 10.28 1.59 16.73
N ASP A 264 10.45 1.83 15.42
CA ASP A 264 9.81 2.92 14.69
C ASP A 264 8.29 2.69 14.56
N CYS A 265 7.83 1.46 14.37
CA CYS A 265 6.41 1.12 14.42
C CYS A 265 5.81 1.37 15.81
N ALA A 266 6.52 0.97 16.88
CA ALA A 266 6.10 1.26 18.26
C ALA A 266 6.04 2.77 18.53
N HIS A 267 6.98 3.56 18.00
CA HIS A 267 6.96 5.02 18.06
C HIS A 267 5.74 5.57 17.29
N GLY A 268 5.54 5.15 16.05
CA GLY A 268 4.42 5.59 15.22
C GLY A 268 3.06 5.30 15.85
N ILE A 269 2.88 4.15 16.50
CA ILE A 269 1.67 3.81 17.24
C ILE A 269 1.41 4.84 18.36
N ARG A 270 2.43 5.26 19.11
CA ARG A 270 2.28 6.29 20.15
C ARG A 270 1.89 7.63 19.54
N VAL A 271 2.59 8.08 18.51
CA VAL A 271 2.27 9.34 17.81
C VAL A 271 0.85 9.35 17.29
N LEU A 272 0.39 8.26 16.65
CA LEU A 272 -0.98 8.18 16.15
C LEU A 272 -2.02 8.18 17.28
N ARG A 273 -1.75 7.48 18.40
CA ARG A 273 -2.63 7.52 19.58
C ARG A 273 -2.74 8.94 20.16
N ASP A 274 -1.62 9.61 20.33
CA ASP A 274 -1.60 10.99 20.85
C ASP A 274 -2.41 11.94 19.93
N ILE A 275 -2.31 11.80 18.60
CA ILE A 275 -3.11 12.59 17.66
C ILE A 275 -4.62 12.26 17.76
N LEU A 276 -4.97 11.00 17.99
CA LEU A 276 -6.37 10.57 18.05
C LEU A 276 -7.05 10.95 19.39
N GLU A 277 -6.27 11.06 20.46
CA GLU A 277 -6.74 11.43 21.80
C GLU A 277 -6.82 12.95 22.01
N GLY A 278 -6.04 13.72 21.26
CA GLY A 278 -5.84 15.16 21.26
C GLY A 278 -6.44 16.18 21.29
#